data_1bf0c40e3304782225b66efbd23c77d3
#
_entry.id   1bf0c40e3304782225b66efbd23c77d3
#
_cell.length_a   1.000
_cell.length_b   1.000
_cell.length_c   1.000
_cell.angle_alpha   90.00
_cell.angle_beta   90.00
_cell.angle_gamma   90.00
#
_symmetry.space_group_name_H-M   'P 1'
#
loop_
_entity.id
_entity.type
_entity.pdbx_description
1 polymer ?
#
loop_
_entity_poly.entity_id
_entity_poly.type
_entity_poly.pdbx_seq_one_letter_code
_entity_poly.pdbx_strand_id
1 'polypeptide(L)'
;DELDTMDKKKAEDAWNKVIARCRQKKHDGALNTTAVGTTPEGFRFCYERWEKDKKKGYVLYRAPTQSNPYLPQSYIDGLMNSYPPALLKAYLGGIFCNLASGGVYPDFDRTKNNSRETIKSREPLHIGMDFNVLKMAAVVHVMRDGKAHAVDELVGVRDTQTMATLIKERFPDH
;
A
#
# COMPACT_ATOMS: atom_id res chain seq x y z
N ASP A 1 -19.51 -5.43 3.46
CA ASP A 1 -19.62 -4.01 3.16
C ASP A 1 -18.74 -3.19 4.11
N GLU A 2 -18.13 -2.10 3.61
CA GLU A 2 -17.26 -1.20 4.39
C GLU A 2 -16.11 -1.89 5.15
N LEU A 3 -15.48 -2.90 4.53
CA LEU A 3 -14.44 -3.72 5.17
C LEU A 3 -13.21 -2.89 5.57
N ASP A 4 -12.83 -1.89 4.77
CA ASP A 4 -11.62 -1.09 5.00
C ASP A 4 -11.78 -0.02 6.09
N THR A 5 -13.02 0.24 6.55
CA THR A 5 -13.28 1.10 7.71
C THR A 5 -12.88 0.43 9.04
N MET A 6 -12.72 -0.89 9.02
CA MET A 6 -12.27 -1.65 10.17
C MET A 6 -10.77 -1.50 10.40
N ASP A 7 -10.34 -1.72 11.63
CA ASP A 7 -8.95 -2.02 11.93
C ASP A 7 -8.43 -3.18 11.08
N LYS A 8 -7.17 -3.10 10.63
CA LYS A 8 -6.56 -4.06 9.70
C LYS A 8 -6.74 -5.52 10.14
N LYS A 9 -6.49 -5.83 11.42
CA LYS A 9 -6.59 -7.18 11.96
C LYS A 9 -8.04 -7.66 11.97
N LYS A 10 -8.98 -6.79 12.36
CA LYS A 10 -10.41 -7.11 12.35
C LYS A 10 -10.92 -7.34 10.92
N ALA A 11 -10.47 -6.54 9.96
CA ALA A 11 -10.81 -6.71 8.55
C ALA A 11 -10.30 -8.06 8.00
N GLU A 12 -9.07 -8.45 8.32
CA GLU A 12 -8.50 -9.74 7.95
C GLU A 12 -9.25 -10.91 8.58
N ASP A 13 -9.56 -10.83 9.86
CA ASP A 13 -10.35 -11.86 10.58
C ASP A 13 -11.75 -12.00 9.98
N ALA A 14 -12.41 -10.88 9.67
CA ALA A 14 -13.72 -10.87 9.02
C ALA A 14 -13.67 -11.53 7.64
N TRP A 15 -12.70 -11.13 6.82
CA TRP A 15 -12.44 -11.72 5.51
C TRP A 15 -12.24 -13.23 5.57
N ASN A 16 -11.35 -13.70 6.46
CA ASN A 16 -11.06 -15.11 6.63
C ASN A 16 -12.31 -15.93 7.05
N LYS A 17 -13.15 -15.35 7.92
CA LYS A 17 -14.41 -15.97 8.31
C LYS A 17 -15.41 -16.07 7.15
N VAL A 18 -15.49 -15.03 6.31
CA VAL A 18 -16.39 -15.01 5.15
C VAL A 18 -15.95 -16.06 4.13
N ILE A 19 -14.68 -16.07 3.71
CA ILE A 19 -14.21 -17.05 2.71
C ILE A 19 -14.31 -18.49 3.21
N ALA A 20 -14.13 -18.73 4.51
CA ALA A 20 -14.33 -20.05 5.11
C ALA A 20 -15.79 -20.53 5.03
N ARG A 21 -16.75 -19.65 4.81
CA ARG A 21 -18.17 -19.99 4.64
C ARG A 21 -18.56 -20.21 3.17
N CYS A 22 -17.76 -19.77 2.22
CA CYS A 22 -18.01 -19.95 0.77
C CYS A 22 -17.69 -21.37 0.29
N ARG A 23 -18.29 -22.37 0.92
CA ARG A 23 -17.97 -23.81 0.68
C ARG A 23 -18.88 -24.51 -0.32
N GLN A 24 -20.06 -23.95 -0.56
CA GLN A 24 -21.05 -24.60 -1.45
C GLN A 24 -20.71 -24.33 -2.90
N LYS A 25 -20.81 -25.36 -3.74
CA LYS A 25 -20.72 -25.19 -5.19
C LYS A 25 -22.01 -24.50 -5.69
N LYS A 26 -21.88 -23.61 -6.65
CA LYS A 26 -23.02 -23.07 -7.38
C LYS A 26 -23.67 -24.15 -8.23
N HIS A 27 -24.99 -24.00 -8.47
CA HIS A 27 -25.77 -24.96 -9.25
C HIS A 27 -25.24 -25.13 -10.69
N ASP A 28 -24.69 -24.07 -11.28
CA ASP A 28 -24.11 -24.03 -12.61
C ASP A 28 -22.64 -24.48 -12.67
N GLY A 29 -22.08 -24.94 -11.56
CA GLY A 29 -20.66 -25.31 -11.43
C GLY A 29 -19.69 -24.14 -11.40
N ALA A 30 -20.18 -22.89 -11.43
CA ALA A 30 -19.35 -21.72 -11.32
C ALA A 30 -18.69 -21.62 -9.95
N LEU A 31 -17.55 -20.93 -9.89
CA LEU A 31 -16.80 -20.70 -8.65
C LEU A 31 -17.62 -19.77 -7.73
N ASN A 32 -17.56 -20.07 -6.43
CA ASN A 32 -18.04 -19.14 -5.43
C ASN A 32 -17.18 -17.88 -5.45
N THR A 33 -17.86 -16.74 -5.38
CA THR A 33 -17.22 -15.43 -5.36
C THR A 33 -17.64 -14.68 -4.10
N THR A 34 -16.71 -13.94 -3.54
CA THR A 34 -16.97 -12.99 -2.46
C THR A 34 -16.66 -11.60 -2.97
N ALA A 35 -17.58 -10.67 -2.81
CA ALA A 35 -17.38 -9.26 -3.16
C ALA A 35 -17.32 -8.41 -1.89
N VAL A 36 -16.51 -7.37 -1.94
CA VAL A 36 -16.39 -6.35 -0.91
C VAL A 36 -16.67 -5.00 -1.54
N GLY A 37 -17.64 -4.27 -1.01
CA GLY A 37 -17.84 -2.86 -1.30
C GLY A 37 -17.27 -2.05 -0.14
N THR A 38 -16.37 -1.11 -0.40
CA THR A 38 -15.76 -0.28 0.64
C THR A 38 -15.18 1.00 0.07
N THR A 39 -15.17 2.04 0.87
CA THR A 39 -14.40 3.24 0.61
C THR A 39 -12.94 3.00 1.03
N PRO A 40 -11.94 3.42 0.26
CA PRO A 40 -10.54 3.28 0.65
C PRO A 40 -10.23 4.09 1.91
N GLU A 41 -9.76 3.44 2.96
CA GLU A 41 -9.38 4.05 4.24
C GLU A 41 -7.84 4.03 4.46
N GLY A 42 -7.11 4.33 3.40
CA GLY A 42 -5.65 4.35 3.42
C GLY A 42 -5.02 3.03 2.95
N PHE A 43 -3.77 2.79 3.35
CA PHE A 43 -3.03 1.60 2.97
C PHE A 43 -3.26 0.45 3.97
N ARG A 44 -4.52 0.08 4.17
CA ARG A 44 -4.95 -0.95 5.12
C ARG A 44 -5.11 -2.32 4.45
N PHE A 45 -5.98 -3.17 5.01
CA PHE A 45 -6.19 -4.54 4.58
C PHE A 45 -6.60 -4.67 3.11
N CYS A 46 -7.56 -3.85 2.64
CA CYS A 46 -8.03 -3.91 1.27
C CYS A 46 -6.93 -3.51 0.28
N TYR A 47 -6.16 -2.47 0.59
CA TYR A 47 -4.99 -2.10 -0.21
C TYR A 47 -4.00 -3.24 -0.34
N GLU A 48 -3.57 -3.83 0.80
CA GLU A 48 -2.60 -4.91 0.77
C GLU A 48 -3.09 -6.12 -0.02
N ARG A 49 -4.34 -6.52 0.18
CA ARG A 49 -4.88 -7.75 -0.40
C ARG A 49 -5.20 -7.63 -1.89
N TRP A 50 -5.71 -6.50 -2.36
CA TRP A 50 -6.20 -6.35 -3.73
C TRP A 50 -5.32 -5.49 -4.63
N GLU A 51 -4.44 -4.67 -4.08
CA GLU A 51 -3.55 -3.80 -4.88
C GLU A 51 -2.09 -4.17 -4.74
N LYS A 52 -1.54 -4.22 -3.52
CA LYS A 52 -0.12 -4.46 -3.27
C LYS A 52 0.27 -5.92 -3.51
N ASP A 53 -0.39 -6.86 -2.82
CA ASP A 53 -0.07 -8.29 -2.83
C ASP A 53 -1.14 -9.09 -3.58
N LYS A 54 -1.53 -8.59 -4.74
CA LYS A 54 -2.59 -9.15 -5.55
C LYS A 54 -2.31 -10.61 -5.94
N LYS A 55 -3.09 -11.53 -5.40
CA LYS A 55 -3.01 -12.96 -5.73
C LYS A 55 -3.93 -13.31 -6.91
N LYS A 56 -3.66 -14.47 -7.52
CA LYS A 56 -4.54 -15.01 -8.58
C LYS A 56 -5.98 -15.12 -8.06
N GLY A 57 -6.93 -14.64 -8.84
CA GLY A 57 -8.36 -14.66 -8.49
C GLY A 57 -8.87 -13.45 -7.73
N TYR A 58 -7.98 -12.53 -7.33
CA TYR A 58 -8.38 -11.26 -6.72
C TYR A 58 -8.51 -10.18 -7.79
N VAL A 59 -9.67 -9.54 -7.87
CA VAL A 59 -9.95 -8.46 -8.83
C VAL A 59 -10.39 -7.22 -8.07
N LEU A 60 -9.84 -6.07 -8.45
CA LEU A 60 -10.18 -4.76 -7.91
C LEU A 60 -10.89 -3.95 -8.99
N TYR A 61 -12.10 -3.51 -8.68
CA TYR A 61 -12.85 -2.54 -9.48
C TYR A 61 -12.88 -1.21 -8.72
N ARG A 62 -12.63 -0.12 -9.43
CA ARG A 62 -12.79 1.23 -8.89
C ARG A 62 -13.97 1.90 -9.57
N ALA A 63 -14.85 2.46 -8.75
CA ALA A 63 -15.97 3.26 -9.19
C ALA A 63 -15.85 4.67 -8.58
N PRO A 64 -15.22 5.61 -9.29
CA PRO A 64 -15.15 6.99 -8.83
C PRO A 64 -16.57 7.56 -8.63
N THR A 65 -16.79 8.27 -7.52
CA THR A 65 -18.08 8.88 -7.21
C THR A 65 -18.60 9.76 -8.35
N GLN A 66 -17.67 10.46 -9.04
CA GLN A 66 -17.99 11.29 -10.20
C GLN A 66 -18.54 10.52 -11.41
N SER A 67 -18.31 9.21 -11.48
CA SER A 67 -18.83 8.38 -12.57
C SER A 67 -20.31 7.98 -12.38
N ASN A 68 -20.91 8.29 -11.23
CA ASN A 68 -22.30 8.02 -10.97
C ASN A 68 -23.21 9.14 -11.53
N PRO A 69 -23.94 8.91 -12.63
CA PRO A 69 -24.75 9.95 -13.27
C PRO A 69 -25.97 10.38 -12.45
N TYR A 70 -26.31 9.65 -11.41
CA TYR A 70 -27.46 9.94 -10.56
C TYR A 70 -27.16 10.84 -9.38
N LEU A 71 -25.89 11.16 -9.13
CA LEU A 71 -25.52 12.06 -8.05
C LEU A 71 -25.67 13.53 -8.48
N PRO A 72 -26.32 14.36 -7.67
CA PRO A 72 -26.40 15.79 -7.95
C PRO A 72 -25.04 16.44 -7.84
N GLN A 73 -24.75 17.38 -8.74
CA GLN A 73 -23.47 18.11 -8.75
C GLN A 73 -23.21 18.81 -7.41
N SER A 74 -24.26 19.36 -6.77
CA SER A 74 -24.18 19.99 -5.46
C SER A 74 -23.61 19.09 -4.36
N TYR A 75 -23.83 17.77 -4.45
CA TYR A 75 -23.22 16.81 -3.53
C TYR A 75 -21.70 16.72 -3.74
N ILE A 76 -21.27 16.64 -5.00
CA ILE A 76 -19.83 16.62 -5.36
C ILE A 76 -19.16 17.91 -4.90
N ASP A 77 -19.77 19.06 -5.19
CA ASP A 77 -19.26 20.38 -4.80
C ASP A 77 -19.17 20.53 -3.27
N GLY A 78 -20.16 20.00 -2.55
CA GLY A 78 -20.16 19.94 -1.09
C GLY A 78 -18.98 19.17 -0.52
N LEU A 79 -18.65 18.01 -1.10
CA LEU A 79 -17.47 17.24 -0.72
C LEU A 79 -16.17 17.99 -1.04
N MET A 80 -16.09 18.57 -2.25
CA MET A 80 -14.90 19.32 -2.68
C MET A 80 -14.60 20.53 -1.77
N ASN A 81 -15.63 21.16 -1.26
CA ASN A 81 -15.51 22.32 -0.35
C ASN A 81 -15.21 21.94 1.11
N SER A 82 -15.55 20.70 1.50
CA SER A 82 -15.49 20.28 2.90
C SER A 82 -14.29 19.38 3.22
N TYR A 83 -13.78 18.65 2.23
CA TYR A 83 -12.77 17.61 2.47
C TYR A 83 -11.37 18.05 2.05
N PRO A 84 -10.33 17.69 2.84
CA PRO A 84 -8.95 17.90 2.42
C PRO A 84 -8.61 17.04 1.20
N PRO A 85 -7.59 17.46 0.39
CA PRO A 85 -7.26 16.81 -0.88
C PRO A 85 -7.03 15.30 -0.82
N ALA A 86 -6.46 14.79 0.27
CA ALA A 86 -6.24 13.36 0.46
C ALA A 86 -7.57 12.58 0.59
N LEU A 87 -8.52 13.12 1.36
CA LEU A 87 -9.85 12.50 1.47
C LEU A 87 -10.61 12.57 0.15
N LEU A 88 -10.48 13.66 -0.61
CA LEU A 88 -11.11 13.75 -1.95
C LEU A 88 -10.59 12.68 -2.90
N LYS A 89 -9.29 12.38 -2.88
CA LYS A 89 -8.72 11.27 -3.68
C LYS A 89 -9.34 9.92 -3.30
N ALA A 90 -9.52 9.66 -2.02
CA ALA A 90 -10.11 8.41 -1.54
C ALA A 90 -11.61 8.34 -1.84
N TYR A 91 -12.38 9.34 -1.44
CA TYR A 91 -13.84 9.32 -1.48
C TYR A 91 -14.42 9.61 -2.87
N LEU A 92 -13.85 10.55 -3.63
CA LEU A 92 -14.31 10.83 -5.00
C LEU A 92 -13.63 9.94 -6.04
N GLY A 93 -12.37 9.60 -5.84
CA GLY A 93 -11.58 8.85 -6.82
C GLY A 93 -11.52 7.33 -6.58
N GLY A 94 -11.91 6.85 -5.40
CA GLY A 94 -11.74 5.45 -5.02
C GLY A 94 -10.27 5.01 -4.98
N ILE A 95 -9.36 5.93 -4.63
CA ILE A 95 -7.90 5.71 -4.70
C ILE A 95 -7.37 5.48 -3.29
N PHE A 96 -6.61 4.41 -3.11
CA PHE A 96 -5.86 4.20 -1.87
C PHE A 96 -4.76 5.25 -1.74
N CYS A 97 -4.82 6.04 -0.69
CA CYS A 97 -3.85 7.08 -0.40
C CYS A 97 -3.59 7.16 1.11
N ASN A 98 -2.52 7.85 1.51
CA ASN A 98 -2.24 8.03 2.92
C ASN A 98 -3.25 9.00 3.53
N LEU A 99 -4.10 8.50 4.43
CA LEU A 99 -5.08 9.29 5.18
C LEU A 99 -4.63 9.57 6.63
N ALA A 100 -3.44 9.10 7.02
CA ALA A 100 -2.93 9.37 8.36
C ALA A 100 -2.66 10.87 8.53
N SER A 101 -3.35 11.49 9.48
CA SER A 101 -3.00 12.83 9.95
C SER A 101 -1.64 12.77 10.65
N GLY A 102 -0.72 13.66 10.27
CA GLY A 102 0.60 13.73 10.88
C GLY A 102 1.68 12.83 10.23
N GLY A 103 1.52 12.48 8.97
CA GLY A 103 2.60 11.85 8.19
C GLY A 103 3.86 12.72 8.20
N VAL A 104 5.02 12.12 8.47
CA VAL A 104 6.34 12.80 8.48
C VAL A 104 6.62 13.48 7.13
N TYR A 105 6.11 12.89 6.04
CA TYR A 105 6.23 13.41 4.68
C TYR A 105 4.83 13.63 4.07
N PRO A 106 4.16 14.76 4.37
CA PRO A 106 2.78 14.99 3.93
C PRO A 106 2.64 15.08 2.41
N ASP A 107 3.69 15.53 1.72
CA ASP A 107 3.71 15.70 0.27
C ASP A 107 4.16 14.44 -0.49
N PHE A 108 4.41 13.33 0.21
CA PHE A 108 4.80 12.08 -0.43
C PHE A 108 3.67 11.55 -1.33
N ASP A 109 3.97 11.45 -2.61
CA ASP A 109 3.08 10.88 -3.63
C ASP A 109 3.78 9.70 -4.31
N ARG A 110 3.20 8.52 -4.19
CA ARG A 110 3.79 7.27 -4.71
C ARG A 110 4.05 7.30 -6.22
N THR A 111 3.27 8.04 -6.98
CA THR A 111 3.46 8.16 -8.43
C THR A 111 4.61 9.10 -8.76
N LYS A 112 4.66 10.24 -8.05
CA LYS A 112 5.69 11.27 -8.27
C LYS A 112 7.04 10.89 -7.66
N ASN A 113 7.01 10.22 -6.50
CA ASN A 113 8.20 9.84 -5.74
C ASN A 113 8.67 8.41 -6.02
N ASN A 114 8.07 7.72 -6.98
CA ASN A 114 8.53 6.42 -7.42
C ASN A 114 9.72 6.56 -8.38
N SER A 115 10.78 5.81 -8.12
CA SER A 115 11.95 5.71 -8.97
C SER A 115 12.07 4.32 -9.57
N ARG A 116 12.56 4.22 -10.80
CA ARG A 116 12.91 2.96 -11.47
C ARG A 116 14.42 2.72 -11.46
N GLU A 117 15.16 3.49 -10.67
CA GLU A 117 16.60 3.32 -10.55
C GLU A 117 16.93 1.98 -9.90
N THR A 118 18.01 1.40 -10.39
CA THR A 118 18.55 0.13 -9.91
C THR A 118 20.03 0.29 -9.60
N ILE A 119 20.57 -0.61 -8.80
CA ILE A 119 21.99 -0.65 -8.46
C ILE A 119 22.80 -1.05 -9.70
N LYS A 120 23.83 -0.27 -10.04
CA LYS A 120 24.79 -0.56 -11.09
C LYS A 120 26.01 -1.25 -10.46
N SER A 121 26.68 -2.11 -11.23
CA SER A 121 27.86 -2.82 -10.75
C SER A 121 28.94 -1.85 -10.23
N ARG A 122 29.44 -2.11 -9.02
CA ARG A 122 30.52 -1.38 -8.35
C ARG A 122 30.26 0.11 -8.09
N GLU A 123 29.02 0.54 -8.06
CA GLU A 123 28.71 1.92 -7.66
C GLU A 123 28.66 2.06 -6.14
N PRO A 124 29.01 3.22 -5.58
CA PRO A 124 28.88 3.45 -4.14
C PRO A 124 27.42 3.37 -3.69
N LEU A 125 27.16 2.59 -2.64
CA LEU A 125 25.87 2.53 -1.99
C LEU A 125 25.88 3.42 -0.74
N HIS A 126 24.80 4.14 -0.54
CA HIS A 126 24.55 4.97 0.64
C HIS A 126 23.47 4.31 1.49
N ILE A 127 23.82 3.84 2.68
CA ILE A 127 22.93 3.06 3.52
C ILE A 127 22.57 3.87 4.77
N GLY A 128 21.31 4.23 4.89
CA GLY A 128 20.75 4.80 6.12
C GLY A 128 20.20 3.68 7.00
N MET A 129 20.55 3.67 8.29
CA MET A 129 20.10 2.65 9.23
C MET A 129 19.40 3.24 10.44
N ASP A 130 18.32 2.56 10.87
CA ASP A 130 17.65 2.79 12.13
C ASP A 130 17.90 1.62 13.09
N PHE A 131 18.52 1.95 14.24
CA PHE A 131 19.02 0.98 15.22
C PHE A 131 17.98 0.73 16.31
N ASN A 132 16.99 -0.11 16.02
CA ASN A 132 15.98 -0.55 16.98
C ASN A 132 16.24 -1.98 17.45
N VAL A 133 15.96 -2.26 18.72
CA VAL A 133 16.06 -3.61 19.27
C VAL A 133 15.07 -4.54 18.58
N LEU A 134 15.56 -5.63 17.97
CA LEU A 134 14.80 -6.67 17.25
C LEU A 134 14.04 -6.18 15.99
N LYS A 135 14.14 -4.91 15.63
CA LYS A 135 13.41 -4.31 14.50
C LYS A 135 14.23 -3.28 13.77
N MET A 136 15.52 -3.53 13.59
CA MET A 136 16.38 -2.66 12.80
C MET A 136 15.87 -2.56 11.36
N ALA A 137 16.07 -1.40 10.77
CA ALA A 137 15.78 -1.16 9.36
C ALA A 137 16.99 -0.49 8.70
N ALA A 138 17.17 -0.78 7.41
CA ALA A 138 18.14 -0.09 6.56
C ALA A 138 17.50 0.23 5.21
N VAL A 139 17.80 1.40 4.67
CA VAL A 139 17.40 1.80 3.32
C VAL A 139 18.65 2.04 2.50
N VAL A 140 18.73 1.39 1.36
CA VAL A 140 19.86 1.49 0.44
C VAL A 140 19.55 2.49 -0.65
N HIS A 141 20.45 3.44 -0.86
CA HIS A 141 20.30 4.50 -1.84
C HIS A 141 21.44 4.48 -2.85
N VAL A 142 21.12 4.89 -4.06
CA VAL A 142 22.08 5.29 -5.08
C VAL A 142 21.92 6.77 -5.40
N MET A 143 22.99 7.42 -5.83
CA MET A 143 22.94 8.82 -6.22
C MET A 143 22.80 8.95 -7.74
N ARG A 144 21.84 9.77 -8.19
CA ARG A 144 21.65 10.15 -9.61
C ARG A 144 21.42 11.66 -9.69
N ASP A 145 22.26 12.34 -10.44
CA ASP A 145 22.15 13.80 -10.63
C ASP A 145 22.01 14.59 -9.32
N GLY A 146 22.79 14.18 -8.31
CA GLY A 146 22.79 14.80 -6.97
C GLY A 146 21.56 14.46 -6.11
N LYS A 147 20.67 13.55 -6.56
CA LYS A 147 19.49 13.10 -5.81
C LYS A 147 19.68 11.67 -5.31
N ALA A 148 19.24 11.41 -4.10
CA ALA A 148 19.22 10.07 -3.52
C ALA A 148 17.96 9.32 -3.99
N HIS A 149 18.16 8.13 -4.54
CA HIS A 149 17.10 7.21 -4.93
C HIS A 149 17.15 5.98 -4.04
N ALA A 150 16.10 5.72 -3.26
CA ALA A 150 15.97 4.49 -2.51
C ALA A 150 15.72 3.34 -3.48
N VAL A 151 16.58 2.33 -3.45
CA VAL A 151 16.58 1.20 -4.41
C VAL A 151 16.33 -0.13 -3.74
N ASP A 152 16.56 -0.22 -2.43
CA ASP A 152 16.31 -1.43 -1.65
C ASP A 152 16.10 -1.13 -0.16
N GLU A 153 15.50 -2.08 0.57
CA GLU A 153 15.29 -1.99 2.01
C GLU A 153 15.51 -3.33 2.71
N LEU A 154 16.03 -3.26 3.92
CA LEU A 154 16.15 -4.38 4.86
C LEU A 154 15.38 -4.00 6.12
N VAL A 155 14.37 -4.77 6.49
CA VAL A 155 13.48 -4.45 7.62
C VAL A 155 13.30 -5.62 8.57
N GLY A 156 13.04 -5.33 9.84
CA GLY A 156 12.79 -6.35 10.85
C GLY A 156 14.01 -7.17 11.24
N VAL A 157 15.20 -6.62 11.06
CA VAL A 157 16.48 -7.28 11.39
C VAL A 157 16.74 -7.20 12.88
N ARG A 158 17.18 -8.31 13.47
CA ARG A 158 17.27 -8.46 14.92
C ARG A 158 18.37 -7.61 15.58
N ASP A 159 19.55 -7.53 14.97
CA ASP A 159 20.72 -6.89 15.52
C ASP A 159 21.69 -6.39 14.44
N THR A 160 22.68 -5.60 14.84
CA THR A 160 23.68 -5.00 13.94
C THR A 160 24.54 -6.02 13.22
N GLN A 161 24.88 -7.11 13.86
CA GLN A 161 25.73 -8.15 13.27
C GLN A 161 24.98 -8.87 12.14
N THR A 162 23.72 -9.22 12.39
CA THR A 162 22.82 -9.80 11.38
C THR A 162 22.60 -8.81 10.23
N MET A 163 22.41 -7.52 10.51
CA MET A 163 22.27 -6.48 9.48
C MET A 163 23.53 -6.40 8.61
N ALA A 164 24.72 -6.36 9.21
CA ALA A 164 25.96 -6.32 8.46
C ALA A 164 26.17 -7.56 7.58
N THR A 165 25.78 -8.73 8.05
CA THR A 165 25.83 -9.97 7.27
C THR A 165 24.89 -9.90 6.08
N LEU A 166 23.64 -9.52 6.29
CA LEU A 166 22.64 -9.40 5.23
C LEU A 166 23.04 -8.37 4.15
N ILE A 167 23.62 -7.23 4.56
CA ILE A 167 24.10 -6.23 3.62
C ILE A 167 25.23 -6.82 2.75
N LYS A 168 26.20 -7.49 3.34
CA LYS A 168 27.32 -8.12 2.59
C LYS A 168 26.85 -9.21 1.66
N GLU A 169 25.89 -10.03 2.07
CA GLU A 169 25.33 -11.10 1.24
C GLU A 169 24.52 -10.56 0.07
N ARG A 170 23.75 -9.48 0.30
CA ARG A 170 22.87 -8.90 -0.70
C ARG A 170 23.60 -8.01 -1.71
N PHE A 171 24.72 -7.42 -1.30
CA PHE A 171 25.53 -6.51 -2.12
C PHE A 171 27.02 -6.91 -2.10
N PRO A 172 27.38 -8.10 -2.60
CA PRO A 172 28.73 -8.64 -2.47
C PRO A 172 29.79 -7.87 -3.24
N ASP A 173 29.41 -7.11 -4.26
CA ASP A 173 30.31 -6.36 -5.14
C ASP A 173 30.41 -4.87 -4.77
N HIS A 174 29.95 -4.48 -3.57
CA HIS A 174 29.86 -3.08 -3.11
C HIS A 174 30.55 -2.85 -1.78
#